data_6b0c2691884aada12d6856f93af60044
#
_entry.id   6b0c2691884aada12d6856f93af60044
#
_cell.length_a   1.000
_cell.length_b   1.000
_cell.length_c   1.000
_cell.angle_alpha   90.00
_cell.angle_beta   90.00
_cell.angle_gamma   90.00
#
_symmetry.space_group_name_H-M   'P 1'
#
loop_
_entity.id
_entity.type
_entity.pdbx_description
1 polymer ?
#
loop_
_entity_poly.entity_id
_entity_poly.type
_entity_poly.pdbx_seq_one_letter_code
_entity_poly.pdbx_strand_id
1 'polypeptide(L)'
;MAYTLEQFCEDHHALLTSGQPLSKALPRIAERLSDLLNNPEFVAETFSDDTPVGRRTLAHDPDTDVYVLAHVYDGPKKGSPHNHGASWAVYGTAKAVTNMTEWRRTNPETEEQAVLEPVAHYALTPGLTRAYGPGVLHSTEHPGKAWVIRVTGTDVDAIPRFRFKPERDRIVEKV
;
A
#
# COMPACT_ATOMS: atom_id res chain seq x y z
N MET A 1 13.89 -16.51 16.43
CA MET A 1 13.86 -16.81 14.99
C MET A 1 13.38 -15.56 14.28
N ALA A 2 13.90 -15.25 13.09
CA ALA A 2 13.46 -14.11 12.31
C ALA A 2 12.03 -14.34 11.80
N TYR A 3 11.21 -13.29 11.72
CA TYR A 3 9.81 -13.35 11.26
C TYR A 3 9.76 -13.51 9.75
N THR A 4 9.03 -14.51 9.25
CA THR A 4 9.04 -14.94 7.83
C THR A 4 7.81 -14.51 7.06
N LEU A 5 7.87 -14.58 5.71
CA LEU A 5 6.71 -14.33 4.85
C LEU A 5 5.56 -15.32 5.14
N GLU A 6 5.87 -16.59 5.40
CA GLU A 6 4.88 -17.60 5.76
C GLU A 6 4.15 -17.23 7.06
N GLN A 7 4.90 -16.87 8.11
CA GLN A 7 4.31 -16.40 9.37
C GLN A 7 3.46 -15.12 9.17
N PHE A 8 3.90 -14.20 8.31
CA PHE A 8 3.10 -13.03 7.96
C PHE A 8 1.77 -13.42 7.29
N CYS A 9 1.80 -14.40 6.38
CA CYS A 9 0.59 -14.90 5.72
C CYS A 9 -0.37 -15.58 6.71
N GLU A 10 0.13 -16.39 7.63
CA GLU A 10 -0.67 -17.00 8.70
C GLU A 10 -1.29 -15.94 9.62
N ASP A 11 -0.51 -14.94 10.04
CA ASP A 11 -0.96 -13.89 10.95
C ASP A 11 -2.05 -13.00 10.31
N HIS A 12 -1.88 -12.54 9.07
CA HIS A 12 -2.91 -11.71 8.44
C HIS A 12 -4.18 -12.49 8.15
N HIS A 13 -4.08 -13.77 7.75
CA HIS A 13 -5.22 -14.67 7.59
C HIS A 13 -6.00 -14.79 8.90
N ALA A 14 -5.32 -15.13 10.01
CA ALA A 14 -5.93 -15.23 11.32
C ALA A 14 -6.58 -13.92 11.78
N LEU A 15 -5.94 -12.77 11.54
CA LEU A 15 -6.49 -11.47 11.89
C LEU A 15 -7.77 -11.16 11.11
N LEU A 16 -7.84 -11.48 9.82
CA LEU A 16 -8.99 -11.19 8.98
C LEU A 16 -10.15 -12.16 9.19
N THR A 17 -9.87 -13.39 9.54
CA THR A 17 -10.89 -14.44 9.80
C THR A 17 -11.39 -14.47 11.25
N SER A 18 -10.78 -13.71 12.16
CA SER A 18 -11.14 -13.69 13.60
C SER A 18 -12.48 -13.07 13.93
N GLY A 19 -13.19 -12.47 12.95
CA GLY A 19 -14.45 -11.74 13.16
C GLY A 19 -14.29 -10.34 13.76
N GLN A 20 -13.07 -9.88 14.01
CA GLN A 20 -12.85 -8.51 14.45
C GLN A 20 -13.08 -7.50 13.31
N PRO A 21 -13.45 -6.23 13.61
CA PRO A 21 -13.60 -5.22 12.58
C PRO A 21 -12.26 -4.90 11.91
N LEU A 22 -12.31 -4.62 10.60
CA LEU A 22 -11.12 -4.31 9.78
C LEU A 22 -10.28 -3.15 10.36
N SER A 23 -10.92 -2.16 10.98
CA SER A 23 -10.25 -1.04 11.66
C SER A 23 -9.32 -1.47 12.81
N LYS A 24 -9.53 -2.67 13.38
CA LYS A 24 -8.64 -3.27 14.39
C LYS A 24 -7.62 -4.21 13.77
N ALA A 25 -7.98 -4.90 12.69
CA ALA A 25 -7.07 -5.82 12.01
C ALA A 25 -5.94 -5.07 11.28
N LEU A 26 -6.26 -3.98 10.55
CA LEU A 26 -5.29 -3.26 9.72
C LEU A 26 -4.06 -2.74 10.46
N PRO A 27 -4.16 -2.09 11.64
CA PRO A 27 -2.97 -1.68 12.39
C PRO A 27 -2.07 -2.86 12.75
N ARG A 28 -2.66 -4.01 13.11
CA ARG A 28 -1.91 -5.23 13.45
C ARG A 28 -1.24 -5.85 12.23
N ILE A 29 -1.90 -5.86 11.08
CA ILE A 29 -1.29 -6.30 9.81
C ILE A 29 -0.10 -5.37 9.48
N ALA A 30 -0.22 -4.07 9.71
CA ALA A 30 0.88 -3.12 9.50
C ALA A 30 2.07 -3.39 10.45
N GLU A 31 1.82 -3.70 11.72
CA GLU A 31 2.84 -4.12 12.68
C GLU A 31 3.55 -5.39 12.21
N ARG A 32 2.80 -6.42 11.79
CA ARG A 32 3.37 -7.67 11.27
C ARG A 32 4.17 -7.46 9.99
N LEU A 33 3.72 -6.57 9.12
CA LEU A 33 4.51 -6.19 7.95
C LEU A 33 5.81 -5.48 8.34
N SER A 34 5.79 -4.65 9.39
CA SER A 34 7.01 -4.03 9.93
C SER A 34 7.97 -5.09 10.46
N ASP A 35 7.49 -6.10 11.22
CA ASP A 35 8.30 -7.22 11.69
C ASP A 35 8.97 -7.95 10.53
N LEU A 36 8.23 -8.22 9.44
CA LEU A 36 8.75 -8.85 8.22
C LEU A 36 9.82 -8.00 7.54
N LEU A 37 9.60 -6.70 7.42
CA LEU A 37 10.54 -5.77 6.79
C LEU A 37 11.80 -5.52 7.63
N ASN A 38 11.77 -5.79 8.93
CA ASN A 38 12.91 -5.79 9.81
C ASN A 38 13.68 -7.12 9.83
N ASN A 39 13.22 -8.13 9.08
CA ASN A 39 14.00 -9.34 8.79
C ASN A 39 14.95 -9.09 7.60
N PRO A 40 16.29 -8.98 7.81
CA PRO A 40 17.26 -8.69 6.76
C PRO A 40 17.36 -9.81 5.72
N GLU A 41 17.12 -11.06 6.09
CA GLU A 41 17.14 -12.21 5.18
C GLU A 41 15.97 -12.11 4.20
N PHE A 42 14.75 -11.85 4.68
CA PHE A 42 13.59 -11.62 3.82
C PHE A 42 13.82 -10.46 2.85
N VAL A 43 14.36 -9.34 3.34
CA VAL A 43 14.61 -8.16 2.50
C VAL A 43 15.67 -8.46 1.43
N ALA A 44 16.74 -9.19 1.77
CA ALA A 44 17.80 -9.56 0.84
C ALA A 44 17.31 -10.54 -0.24
N GLU A 45 16.52 -11.55 0.14
CA GLU A 45 15.95 -12.54 -0.78
C GLU A 45 14.89 -11.93 -1.70
N THR A 46 14.05 -11.03 -1.15
CA THR A 46 12.97 -10.39 -1.91
C THR A 46 13.52 -9.31 -2.85
N PHE A 47 14.53 -8.58 -2.44
CA PHE A 47 15.03 -7.38 -3.13
C PHE A 47 16.56 -7.41 -3.29
N SER A 48 17.06 -8.32 -4.15
CA SER A 48 18.44 -8.28 -4.61
C SER A 48 18.68 -7.11 -5.58
N ASP A 49 19.94 -6.83 -5.90
CA ASP A 49 20.29 -5.76 -6.85
C ASP A 49 19.77 -6.06 -8.26
N ASP A 50 19.63 -7.35 -8.61
CA ASP A 50 19.11 -7.84 -9.89
C ASP A 50 17.57 -7.96 -9.92
N THR A 51 16.89 -7.60 -8.83
CA THR A 51 15.41 -7.68 -8.80
C THR A 51 14.83 -6.73 -9.86
N PRO A 52 14.05 -7.24 -10.84
CA PRO A 52 13.50 -6.43 -11.91
C PRO A 52 12.59 -5.30 -11.38
N VAL A 53 12.64 -4.16 -12.06
CA VAL A 53 11.69 -3.07 -11.86
C VAL A 53 10.27 -3.55 -12.16
N GLY A 54 9.31 -3.10 -11.37
CA GLY A 54 7.91 -3.46 -11.53
C GLY A 54 7.29 -4.08 -10.29
N ARG A 55 6.18 -4.76 -10.50
CA ARG A 55 5.39 -5.44 -9.47
C ARG A 55 5.49 -6.96 -9.64
N ARG A 56 5.63 -7.68 -8.53
CA ARG A 56 5.44 -9.14 -8.49
C ARG A 56 4.64 -9.54 -7.26
N THR A 57 3.83 -10.59 -7.38
CA THR A 57 3.13 -11.21 -6.26
C THR A 57 4.08 -12.11 -5.50
N LEU A 58 4.18 -11.92 -4.19
CA LEU A 58 4.94 -12.79 -3.27
C LEU A 58 4.04 -13.88 -2.69
N ALA A 59 2.79 -13.52 -2.35
CA ALA A 59 1.79 -14.45 -1.83
C ALA A 59 0.38 -13.96 -2.18
N HIS A 60 -0.55 -14.91 -2.28
CA HIS A 60 -1.99 -14.69 -2.38
C HIS A 60 -2.69 -15.67 -1.46
N ASP A 61 -3.55 -15.14 -0.60
CA ASP A 61 -4.43 -15.94 0.24
C ASP A 61 -5.81 -16.04 -0.43
N PRO A 62 -6.18 -17.20 -0.96
CA PRO A 62 -7.44 -17.36 -1.69
C PRO A 62 -8.69 -17.27 -0.81
N ASP A 63 -8.57 -17.50 0.50
CA ASP A 63 -9.71 -17.47 1.42
C ASP A 63 -10.11 -16.03 1.79
N THR A 64 -9.14 -15.14 1.91
CA THR A 64 -9.34 -13.72 2.26
C THR A 64 -9.12 -12.77 1.09
N ASP A 65 -8.70 -13.30 -0.07
CA ASP A 65 -8.31 -12.58 -1.30
C ASP A 65 -7.17 -11.58 -1.11
N VAL A 66 -6.35 -11.76 -0.08
CA VAL A 66 -5.22 -10.86 0.22
C VAL A 66 -4.05 -11.13 -0.71
N TYR A 67 -3.49 -10.05 -1.28
CA TYR A 67 -2.26 -10.09 -2.07
C TYR A 67 -1.11 -9.42 -1.33
N VAL A 68 0.03 -10.10 -1.26
CA VAL A 68 1.31 -9.53 -0.81
C VAL A 68 2.17 -9.26 -2.05
N LEU A 69 2.45 -8.00 -2.31
CA LEU A 69 3.06 -7.52 -3.55
C LEU A 69 4.39 -6.84 -3.26
N ALA A 70 5.45 -7.25 -3.97
CA ALA A 70 6.71 -6.53 -4.00
C ALA A 70 6.75 -5.57 -5.19
N HIS A 71 7.21 -4.34 -4.95
CA HIS A 71 7.37 -3.30 -5.96
C HIS A 71 8.81 -2.80 -5.97
N VAL A 72 9.40 -2.69 -7.15
CA VAL A 72 10.67 -1.98 -7.38
C VAL A 72 10.40 -0.81 -8.32
N TYR A 73 10.73 0.39 -7.86
CA TYR A 73 10.66 1.64 -8.61
C TYR A 73 12.07 2.07 -9.00
N ASP A 74 12.30 2.38 -10.27
CA ASP A 74 13.64 2.65 -10.83
C ASP A 74 13.91 4.16 -10.95
N GLY A 75 13.71 4.90 -9.93
CA GLY A 75 14.02 6.32 -9.94
C GLY A 75 12.87 7.18 -9.45
N PRO A 76 13.02 8.50 -9.57
CA PRO A 76 12.01 9.42 -9.06
C PRO A 76 10.64 9.16 -9.67
N LYS A 77 9.64 8.98 -8.82
CA LYS A 77 8.26 8.76 -9.24
C LYS A 77 7.30 9.42 -8.26
N LYS A 78 6.40 10.22 -8.79
CA LYS A 78 5.31 10.83 -8.04
C LYS A 78 3.97 10.28 -8.52
N GLY A 79 3.25 9.62 -7.61
CA GLY A 79 1.91 9.14 -7.86
C GLY A 79 0.87 10.23 -7.63
N SER A 80 -0.21 10.21 -8.42
CA SER A 80 -1.37 11.07 -8.15
C SER A 80 -2.19 10.55 -6.96
N PRO A 81 -2.98 11.43 -6.30
CA PRO A 81 -3.92 11.01 -5.28
C PRO A 81 -4.87 9.93 -5.82
N HIS A 82 -5.07 8.88 -5.06
CA HIS A 82 -5.95 7.75 -5.41
C HIS A 82 -6.45 7.04 -4.16
N ASN A 83 -7.46 6.20 -4.33
CA ASN A 83 -7.86 5.21 -3.34
C ASN A 83 -7.78 3.80 -3.92
N HIS A 84 -8.13 2.81 -3.13
CA HIS A 84 -8.21 1.41 -3.55
C HIS A 84 -9.66 0.90 -3.62
N GLY A 85 -10.62 1.81 -3.91
CA GLY A 85 -12.04 1.47 -4.00
C GLY A 85 -12.57 0.87 -2.70
N ALA A 86 -13.20 -0.29 -2.78
CA ALA A 86 -13.70 -1.04 -1.62
C ALA A 86 -12.60 -1.82 -0.87
N SER A 87 -11.38 -1.89 -1.42
CA SER A 87 -10.25 -2.57 -0.77
C SER A 87 -9.48 -1.64 0.17
N TRP A 88 -8.69 -2.25 1.02
CA TRP A 88 -7.71 -1.61 1.88
C TRP A 88 -6.29 -1.87 1.36
N ALA A 89 -5.32 -1.13 1.88
CA ALA A 89 -3.91 -1.40 1.62
C ALA A 89 -3.04 -1.13 2.84
N VAL A 90 -1.96 -1.91 2.96
CA VAL A 90 -0.85 -1.63 3.87
C VAL A 90 0.42 -1.48 3.03
N TYR A 91 1.12 -0.37 3.21
CA TYR A 91 2.41 -0.11 2.58
C TYR A 91 3.52 -0.25 3.60
N GLY A 92 4.64 -0.81 3.16
CA GLY A 92 5.87 -0.83 3.95
C GLY A 92 7.09 -0.64 3.05
N THR A 93 8.05 0.17 3.50
CA THR A 93 9.28 0.43 2.76
C THR A 93 10.35 -0.57 3.20
N ALA A 94 10.91 -1.33 2.24
CA ALA A 94 12.00 -2.27 2.48
C ALA A 94 13.38 -1.60 2.36
N LYS A 95 13.56 -0.78 1.31
CA LYS A 95 14.82 -0.01 1.09
C LYS A 95 14.47 1.38 0.57
N ALA A 96 15.36 2.34 0.84
CA ALA A 96 15.23 3.76 0.52
C ALA A 96 14.05 4.43 1.26
N VAL A 97 13.36 5.37 0.60
CA VAL A 97 12.30 6.16 1.24
C VAL A 97 11.05 6.22 0.34
N THR A 98 9.89 6.16 0.95
CA THR A 98 8.60 6.46 0.30
C THR A 98 7.91 7.59 1.05
N ASN A 99 7.75 8.74 0.42
CA ASN A 99 6.95 9.82 0.96
C ASN A 99 5.47 9.54 0.69
N MET A 100 4.65 9.70 1.72
CA MET A 100 3.21 9.49 1.67
C MET A 100 2.49 10.81 1.94
N THR A 101 1.43 11.07 1.19
CA THR A 101 0.50 12.15 1.48
C THR A 101 -0.90 11.59 1.57
N GLU A 102 -1.59 11.87 2.66
CA GLU A 102 -3.03 11.60 2.80
C GLU A 102 -3.81 12.83 2.37
N TRP A 103 -4.93 12.60 1.69
CA TRP A 103 -5.74 13.66 1.10
C TRP A 103 -7.18 13.59 1.58
N ARG A 104 -7.83 14.73 1.65
CA ARG A 104 -9.26 14.83 1.91
C ARG A 104 -9.92 15.59 0.76
N ARG A 105 -11.06 15.08 0.28
CA ARG A 105 -11.92 15.83 -0.61
C ARG A 105 -12.70 16.86 0.20
N THR A 106 -12.74 18.11 -0.27
CA THR A 106 -13.34 19.25 0.44
C THR A 106 -14.66 19.70 -0.17
N ASN A 107 -14.94 19.34 -1.42
CA ASN A 107 -16.21 19.61 -2.08
C ASN A 107 -17.11 18.36 -2.13
N PRO A 108 -18.44 18.52 -2.34
CA PRO A 108 -19.37 17.40 -2.44
C PRO A 108 -18.98 16.37 -3.52
N GLU A 109 -19.24 15.09 -3.26
CA GLU A 109 -19.00 14.02 -4.24
C GLU A 109 -19.85 14.11 -5.50
N THR A 110 -20.96 14.85 -5.43
CA THR A 110 -21.85 15.14 -6.56
C THR A 110 -21.25 16.10 -7.58
N GLU A 111 -20.19 16.83 -7.22
CA GLU A 111 -19.47 17.69 -8.15
C GLU A 111 -18.51 16.85 -9.02
N GLU A 112 -18.49 17.12 -10.33
CA GLU A 112 -17.65 16.41 -11.27
C GLU A 112 -16.14 16.60 -10.99
N GLN A 113 -15.77 17.80 -10.55
CA GLN A 113 -14.39 18.14 -10.18
C GLN A 113 -14.18 17.95 -8.68
N ALA A 114 -13.20 17.14 -8.31
CA ALA A 114 -12.83 16.98 -6.91
C ALA A 114 -11.81 18.04 -6.50
N VAL A 115 -12.06 18.69 -5.36
CA VAL A 115 -11.09 19.55 -4.70
C VAL A 115 -10.46 18.77 -3.56
N LEU A 116 -9.13 18.57 -3.64
CA LEU A 116 -8.38 17.81 -2.64
C LEU A 116 -7.45 18.73 -1.86
N GLU A 117 -7.39 18.52 -0.55
CA GLU A 117 -6.39 19.13 0.31
C GLU A 117 -5.53 18.06 1.00
N PRO A 118 -4.22 18.28 1.17
CA PRO A 118 -3.38 17.38 1.96
C PRO A 118 -3.73 17.53 3.44
N VAL A 119 -3.92 16.38 4.13
CA VAL A 119 -4.20 16.36 5.57
C VAL A 119 -3.05 15.79 6.40
N ALA A 120 -2.15 15.02 5.77
CA ALA A 120 -0.93 14.51 6.39
C ALA A 120 0.15 14.30 5.34
N HIS A 121 1.41 14.50 5.72
CA HIS A 121 2.58 14.18 4.91
C HIS A 121 3.67 13.59 5.80
N TYR A 122 4.21 12.43 5.42
CA TYR A 122 5.23 11.73 6.19
C TYR A 122 6.05 10.79 5.29
N ALA A 123 7.23 10.40 5.79
CA ALA A 123 8.12 9.45 5.13
C ALA A 123 8.01 8.06 5.76
N LEU A 124 7.91 7.04 4.93
CA LEU A 124 8.17 5.66 5.31
C LEU A 124 9.62 5.34 4.98
N THR A 125 10.44 5.21 6.01
CA THR A 125 11.81 4.71 5.91
C THR A 125 11.83 3.19 6.06
N PRO A 126 12.96 2.49 5.79
CA PRO A 126 13.02 1.03 5.91
C PRO A 126 12.45 0.50 7.23
N GLY A 127 11.58 -0.50 7.14
CA GLY A 127 10.87 -1.10 8.26
C GLY A 127 9.58 -0.39 8.67
N LEU A 128 9.35 0.86 8.24
CA LEU A 128 8.11 1.57 8.57
C LEU A 128 6.97 1.18 7.63
N THR A 129 5.78 1.14 8.21
CA THR A 129 4.53 0.73 7.53
C THR A 129 3.39 1.70 7.79
N ARG A 130 2.40 1.70 6.89
CA ARG A 130 1.16 2.47 7.05
C ARG A 130 -0.02 1.72 6.45
N ALA A 131 -1.13 1.65 7.20
CA ALA A 131 -2.38 1.07 6.76
C ALA A 131 -3.38 2.15 6.30
N TYR A 132 -4.11 1.85 5.23
CA TYR A 132 -5.18 2.67 4.66
C TYR A 132 -6.43 1.82 4.51
N GLY A 133 -7.49 2.22 5.17
CA GLY A 133 -8.81 1.59 5.02
C GLY A 133 -9.43 1.82 3.64
N PRO A 134 -10.56 1.16 3.34
CA PRO A 134 -11.31 1.39 2.12
C PRO A 134 -11.63 2.88 1.91
N GLY A 135 -11.48 3.34 0.66
CA GLY A 135 -11.79 4.72 0.27
C GLY A 135 -10.79 5.80 0.70
N VAL A 136 -9.80 5.49 1.55
CA VAL A 136 -8.82 6.48 2.02
C VAL A 136 -7.96 6.96 0.85
N LEU A 137 -7.96 8.29 0.64
CA LEU A 137 -7.20 8.96 -0.41
C LEU A 137 -5.75 9.17 0.02
N HIS A 138 -4.82 8.68 -0.78
CA HIS A 138 -3.39 8.87 -0.54
C HIS A 138 -2.61 8.94 -1.85
N SER A 139 -1.38 9.41 -1.78
CA SER A 139 -0.41 9.34 -2.86
C SER A 139 0.97 8.97 -2.34
N THR A 140 1.77 8.38 -3.24
CA THR A 140 3.16 7.98 -2.96
C THR A 140 4.10 8.83 -3.79
N GLU A 141 5.25 9.19 -3.22
CA GLU A 141 6.36 9.80 -3.93
C GLU A 141 7.65 9.08 -3.55
N HIS A 142 8.38 8.63 -4.56
CA HIS A 142 9.68 8.02 -4.41
C HIS A 142 10.74 9.00 -4.93
N PRO A 143 11.58 9.60 -4.08
CA PRO A 143 12.61 10.56 -4.52
C PRO A 143 13.69 9.94 -5.42
N GLY A 144 13.85 8.63 -5.34
CA GLY A 144 14.80 7.83 -6.12
C GLY A 144 14.30 6.41 -6.29
N LYS A 145 15.22 5.48 -6.57
CA LYS A 145 14.90 4.05 -6.58
C LYS A 145 14.35 3.62 -5.21
N ALA A 146 13.29 2.82 -5.19
CA ALA A 146 12.65 2.39 -3.95
C ALA A 146 12.12 0.95 -4.05
N TRP A 147 12.12 0.25 -2.91
CA TRP A 147 11.64 -1.12 -2.77
C TRP A 147 10.57 -1.17 -1.70
N VAL A 148 9.38 -1.57 -2.09
CA VAL A 148 8.17 -1.44 -1.27
C VAL A 148 7.41 -2.76 -1.25
N ILE A 149 6.90 -3.15 -0.09
CA ILE A 149 5.85 -4.16 0.02
C ILE A 149 4.49 -3.45 0.11
N ARG A 150 3.54 -3.89 -0.68
CA ARG A 150 2.14 -3.50 -0.59
C ARG A 150 1.27 -4.73 -0.36
N VAL A 151 0.48 -4.70 0.70
CA VAL A 151 -0.54 -5.72 0.99
C VAL A 151 -1.90 -5.13 0.70
N THR A 152 -2.75 -5.85 -0.03
CA THR A 152 -4.10 -5.38 -0.41
C THR A 152 -5.14 -6.44 -0.13
N GLY A 153 -6.36 -6.04 0.22
CA GLY A 153 -7.47 -6.93 0.53
C GLY A 153 -8.13 -7.57 -0.71
N THR A 154 -7.64 -7.27 -1.90
CA THR A 154 -7.99 -7.91 -3.18
C THR A 154 -7.03 -7.45 -4.26
N ASP A 155 -7.13 -8.00 -5.49
CA ASP A 155 -6.47 -7.41 -6.65
C ASP A 155 -7.11 -6.05 -6.98
N VAL A 156 -6.43 -4.97 -6.59
CA VAL A 156 -6.94 -3.60 -6.79
C VAL A 156 -7.02 -3.18 -8.26
N ASP A 157 -6.41 -3.92 -9.18
CA ASP A 157 -6.53 -3.68 -10.61
C ASP A 157 -7.81 -4.32 -11.19
N ALA A 158 -8.44 -5.23 -10.45
CA ALA A 158 -9.69 -5.88 -10.82
C ALA A 158 -10.96 -5.16 -10.30
N ILE A 159 -10.81 -4.13 -9.44
CA ILE A 159 -11.95 -3.43 -8.85
C ILE A 159 -11.99 -1.94 -9.21
N PRO A 160 -13.19 -1.32 -9.25
CA PRO A 160 -13.31 0.12 -9.48
C PRO A 160 -12.61 0.92 -8.38
N ARG A 161 -11.81 1.90 -8.78
CA ARG A 161 -11.10 2.82 -7.89
C ARG A 161 -10.97 4.20 -8.50
N PHE A 162 -10.74 5.22 -7.67
CA PHE A 162 -10.59 6.59 -8.12
C PHE A 162 -9.11 6.98 -8.13
N ARG A 163 -8.72 7.67 -9.21
CA ARG A 163 -7.44 8.34 -9.33
C ARG A 163 -7.68 9.79 -9.76
N PHE A 164 -7.07 10.73 -9.05
CA PHE A 164 -7.23 12.16 -9.29
C PHE A 164 -6.00 12.69 -10.02
N LYS A 165 -6.20 13.41 -11.13
CA LYS A 165 -5.11 14.06 -11.88
C LYS A 165 -5.06 15.54 -11.50
N PRO A 166 -4.05 16.00 -10.75
CA PRO A 166 -3.97 17.38 -10.26
C PRO A 166 -4.03 18.45 -11.36
N GLU A 167 -3.53 18.11 -12.56
CA GLU A 167 -3.41 19.04 -13.69
C GLU A 167 -4.74 19.36 -14.38
N ARG A 168 -5.82 18.67 -14.06
CA ARG A 168 -7.13 18.83 -14.72
C ARG A 168 -8.30 19.00 -13.77
N ASP A 169 -8.08 19.06 -12.46
CA ASP A 169 -9.14 19.13 -11.43
C ASP A 169 -10.28 18.11 -11.63
N ARG A 170 -10.00 16.98 -12.31
CA ARG A 170 -11.00 15.98 -12.66
C ARG A 170 -10.70 14.64 -12.03
N ILE A 171 -11.77 14.00 -11.57
CA ILE A 171 -11.78 12.55 -11.35
C ILE A 171 -11.56 11.91 -12.73
N VAL A 172 -10.44 11.26 -12.92
CA VAL A 172 -10.16 10.51 -14.12
C VAL A 172 -9.92 9.08 -13.72
N GLU A 173 -10.82 8.24 -14.17
CA GLU A 173 -10.77 6.79 -14.19
C GLU A 173 -11.42 6.07 -13.00
N LYS A 174 -12.67 5.56 -13.28
CA LYS A 174 -12.99 4.19 -12.91
C LYS A 174 -12.08 3.32 -13.77
N VAL A 175 -11.01 2.79 -13.20
CA VAL A 175 -10.25 1.71 -13.79
C VAL A 175 -10.92 0.42 -13.36
#